data_4294c8371088724741414655f85a7497
#
_entry.id   4294c8371088724741414655f85a7497
#
_cell.length_a   1.000
_cell.length_b   1.000
_cell.length_c   1.000
_cell.angle_alpha   90.00
_cell.angle_beta   90.00
_cell.angle_gamma   90.00
#
_symmetry.space_group_name_H-M   'P 1'
#
loop_
_entity.id
_entity.type
_entity.pdbx_description
1 polymer ?
#
loop_
_entity_poly.entity_id
_entity_poly.type
_entity_poly.pdbx_seq_one_letter_code
_entity_poly.pdbx_strand_id
1 'polypeptide(L)'
;MPSAFTPHKTNPSTQYPQAWERAGQVKLLVLDVDGVLTNGQVFIGENGKELTKAFDIQDGLGIKLLQKIGITTAIITGRSSKMVLGRCEELGIEHVLMGVENKALALDSILQSLGLKHADCAVMGDDWPDFQMMKSAGLKVCPAQGHDAVKEVAHYVTTRCGGSGAVREICDLILKAQNRYEELLDQARA
;
A
#
# COMPACT_ATOMS: atom_id res chain seq x y z
N MET A 1 32.15 23.39 1.38
CA MET A 1 30.96 23.21 2.25
C MET A 1 29.85 22.63 1.41
N PRO A 2 29.35 21.42 1.65
CA PRO A 2 28.22 20.89 0.88
C PRO A 2 26.97 21.65 1.31
N SER A 3 26.22 22.17 0.32
CA SER A 3 24.95 22.86 0.54
C SER A 3 23.97 21.88 1.19
N ALA A 4 23.37 22.28 2.29
CA ALA A 4 22.33 21.53 2.96
C ALA A 4 21.17 21.31 1.96
N PHE A 5 20.92 20.06 1.57
CA PHE A 5 19.75 19.67 0.81
C PHE A 5 18.52 19.89 1.71
N THR A 6 17.86 21.01 1.53
CA THR A 6 16.56 21.27 2.17
C THR A 6 15.50 20.62 1.28
N PRO A 7 14.91 19.49 1.67
CA PRO A 7 13.80 18.93 0.89
C PRO A 7 12.66 19.95 0.97
N HIS A 8 12.21 20.44 -0.19
CA HIS A 8 10.96 21.18 -0.29
C HIS A 8 9.84 20.28 0.23
N LYS A 9 9.42 20.49 1.47
CA LYS A 9 8.21 19.87 2.03
C LYS A 9 7.01 20.50 1.34
N THR A 10 6.71 20.07 0.13
CA THR A 10 5.41 20.36 -0.48
C THR A 10 4.35 19.72 0.38
N ASN A 11 3.37 20.51 0.82
CA ASN A 11 2.28 19.99 1.64
C ASN A 11 1.41 19.08 0.74
N PRO A 12 1.28 17.76 1.03
CA PRO A 12 0.50 16.85 0.19
C PRO A 12 -0.94 17.28 -0.01
N SER A 13 -1.56 18.00 0.95
CA SER A 13 -2.93 18.51 0.84
C SER A 13 -3.09 19.55 -0.28
N THR A 14 -2.04 20.29 -0.60
CA THR A 14 -2.06 21.29 -1.70
C THR A 14 -1.63 20.71 -3.03
N GLN A 15 -0.73 19.74 -3.02
CA GLN A 15 -0.21 19.10 -4.22
C GLN A 15 -1.19 18.05 -4.79
N TYR A 16 -1.88 17.30 -3.91
CA TYR A 16 -2.82 16.22 -4.27
C TYR A 16 -4.14 16.37 -3.49
N PRO A 17 -4.92 17.44 -3.71
CA PRO A 17 -6.10 17.73 -2.86
C PRO A 17 -7.15 16.61 -2.89
N GLN A 18 -7.37 15.99 -4.05
CA GLN A 18 -8.32 14.87 -4.16
C GLN A 18 -7.83 13.61 -3.42
N ALA A 19 -6.53 13.29 -3.52
CA ALA A 19 -5.97 12.15 -2.80
C ALA A 19 -5.99 12.39 -1.28
N TRP A 20 -5.75 13.62 -0.84
CA TRP A 20 -5.82 14.01 0.57
C TRP A 20 -7.23 13.83 1.14
N GLU A 21 -8.24 14.36 0.48
CA GLU A 21 -9.65 14.21 0.90
C GLU A 21 -10.05 12.73 1.01
N ARG A 22 -9.70 11.93 0.00
CA ARG A 22 -9.97 10.48 -0.03
C ARG A 22 -9.22 9.72 1.06
N ALA A 23 -7.96 10.07 1.32
CA ALA A 23 -7.13 9.48 2.36
C ALA A 23 -7.75 9.68 3.76
N GLY A 24 -8.45 10.79 3.97
CA GLY A 24 -9.20 11.06 5.20
C GLY A 24 -10.37 10.10 5.47
N GLN A 25 -10.87 9.39 4.44
CA GLN A 25 -12.01 8.48 4.55
C GLN A 25 -11.59 7.00 4.63
N VAL A 26 -10.30 6.69 4.47
CA VAL A 26 -9.80 5.30 4.39
C VAL A 26 -9.98 4.56 5.71
N LYS A 27 -10.58 3.38 5.64
CA LYS A 27 -10.72 2.41 6.73
C LYS A 27 -10.06 1.07 6.40
N LEU A 28 -9.79 0.83 5.12
CA LEU A 28 -9.12 -0.37 4.61
C LEU A 28 -8.03 0.03 3.61
N LEU A 29 -6.80 -0.45 3.81
CA LEU A 29 -5.73 -0.38 2.83
C LEU A 29 -5.52 -1.77 2.22
N VAL A 30 -5.73 -1.89 0.91
CA VAL A 30 -5.48 -3.11 0.14
C VAL A 30 -4.22 -2.95 -0.67
N LEU A 31 -3.32 -3.92 -0.57
CA LEU A 31 -2.02 -3.92 -1.23
C LEU A 31 -1.90 -5.14 -2.15
N ASP A 32 -1.40 -4.93 -3.36
CA ASP A 32 -0.73 -6.00 -4.09
C ASP A 32 0.64 -6.30 -3.46
N VAL A 33 1.31 -7.33 -3.93
CA VAL A 33 2.62 -7.76 -3.39
C VAL A 33 3.76 -7.44 -4.35
N ASP A 34 3.74 -8.05 -5.55
CA ASP A 34 4.86 -7.95 -6.48
C ASP A 34 4.84 -6.60 -7.20
N GLY A 35 5.80 -5.74 -6.90
CA GLY A 35 5.84 -4.34 -7.36
C GLY A 35 5.26 -3.32 -6.37
N VAL A 36 4.57 -3.74 -5.31
CA VAL A 36 4.02 -2.88 -4.26
C VAL A 36 4.76 -3.08 -2.93
N LEU A 37 4.62 -4.25 -2.30
CA LEU A 37 5.38 -4.62 -1.09
C LEU A 37 6.81 -5.06 -1.39
N THR A 38 7.07 -5.46 -2.64
CA THR A 38 8.39 -5.81 -3.17
C THR A 38 8.74 -4.89 -4.33
N ASN A 39 9.97 -4.98 -4.82
CA ASN A 39 10.43 -4.23 -6.00
C ASN A 39 9.99 -4.86 -7.35
N GLY A 40 9.14 -5.90 -7.32
CA GLY A 40 8.67 -6.60 -8.52
C GLY A 40 9.66 -7.62 -9.10
N GLN A 41 10.85 -7.80 -8.52
CA GLN A 41 11.82 -8.78 -8.97
C GLN A 41 11.53 -10.17 -8.41
N VAL A 42 11.75 -11.19 -9.24
CA VAL A 42 11.62 -12.60 -8.86
C VAL A 42 12.98 -13.27 -8.93
N PHE A 43 13.44 -13.83 -7.83
CA PHE A 43 14.68 -14.58 -7.75
C PHE A 43 14.37 -16.07 -7.90
N ILE A 44 14.77 -16.66 -9.05
CA ILE A 44 14.51 -18.05 -9.38
C ILE A 44 15.75 -18.90 -9.10
N GLY A 45 15.58 -19.96 -8.32
CA GLY A 45 16.65 -20.93 -8.06
C GLY A 45 16.79 -21.98 -9.17
N GLU A 46 17.84 -22.81 -9.08
CA GLU A 46 18.12 -23.88 -10.03
C GLU A 46 16.98 -24.90 -10.18
N ASN A 47 16.14 -25.04 -9.15
CA ASN A 47 14.96 -25.90 -9.16
C ASN A 47 13.74 -25.28 -9.84
N GLY A 48 13.88 -24.08 -10.44
CA GLY A 48 12.79 -23.34 -11.09
C GLY A 48 11.80 -22.70 -10.14
N LYS A 49 12.05 -22.68 -8.83
CA LYS A 49 11.18 -22.08 -7.82
C LYS A 49 11.74 -20.75 -7.34
N GLU A 50 10.82 -19.89 -6.88
CA GLU A 50 11.19 -18.64 -6.23
C GLU A 50 11.97 -18.91 -4.94
N LEU A 51 13.13 -18.25 -4.79
CA LEU A 51 14.05 -18.44 -3.66
C LEU A 51 13.75 -17.51 -2.49
N THR A 52 13.47 -16.24 -2.79
CA THR A 52 13.37 -15.20 -1.78
C THR A 52 12.50 -14.03 -2.26
N LYS A 53 11.97 -13.29 -1.31
CA LYS A 53 11.37 -11.96 -1.48
C LYS A 53 11.98 -10.99 -0.48
N ALA A 54 12.29 -9.78 -0.92
CA ALA A 54 12.72 -8.70 -0.05
C ALA A 54 11.54 -7.78 0.25
N PHE A 55 11.35 -7.45 1.54
CA PHE A 55 10.33 -6.51 2.01
C PHE A 55 11.01 -5.34 2.73
N ASP A 56 10.45 -4.15 2.57
CA ASP A 56 10.92 -2.95 3.25
C ASP A 56 10.43 -2.91 4.71
N ILE A 57 11.33 -2.57 5.64
CA ILE A 57 10.99 -2.48 7.07
C ILE A 57 10.10 -1.25 7.35
N GLN A 58 10.32 -0.13 6.64
CA GLN A 58 9.53 1.09 6.82
C GLN A 58 8.08 0.88 6.36
N ASP A 59 7.88 0.10 5.27
CA ASP A 59 6.56 -0.28 4.80
C ASP A 59 5.81 -1.09 5.88
N GLY A 60 6.49 -2.06 6.50
CA GLY A 60 5.92 -2.83 7.59
C GLY A 60 5.54 -1.99 8.80
N LEU A 61 6.38 -1.01 9.18
CA LEU A 61 6.05 -0.07 10.25
C LEU A 61 4.83 0.78 9.88
N GLY A 62 4.74 1.29 8.65
CA GLY A 62 3.59 2.06 8.18
C GLY A 62 2.27 1.30 8.34
N ILE A 63 2.25 0.01 7.95
CA ILE A 63 1.10 -0.88 8.12
C ILE A 63 0.71 -0.99 9.60
N LYS A 64 1.68 -1.25 10.48
CA LYS A 64 1.43 -1.35 11.93
C LYS A 64 0.92 -0.03 12.55
N LEU A 65 1.35 1.12 12.04
CA LEU A 65 0.84 2.42 12.48
C LEU A 65 -0.62 2.64 12.06
N LEU A 66 -1.02 2.21 10.85
CA LEU A 66 -2.42 2.25 10.43
C LEU A 66 -3.30 1.34 11.31
N GLN A 67 -2.84 0.13 11.62
CA GLN A 67 -3.56 -0.79 12.51
C GLN A 67 -3.76 -0.20 13.91
N LYS A 68 -2.80 0.53 14.46
CA LYS A 68 -2.93 1.23 15.75
C LYS A 68 -4.08 2.23 15.80
N ILE A 69 -4.46 2.79 14.67
CA ILE A 69 -5.58 3.73 14.58
C ILE A 69 -6.88 3.09 14.07
N GLY A 70 -6.92 1.75 13.97
CA GLY A 70 -8.10 0.99 13.58
C GLY A 70 -8.31 0.85 12.07
N ILE A 71 -7.31 1.18 11.24
CA ILE A 71 -7.38 0.94 9.80
C ILE A 71 -6.92 -0.48 9.51
N THR A 72 -7.78 -1.26 8.85
CA THR A 72 -7.46 -2.63 8.42
C THR A 72 -6.52 -2.61 7.22
N THR A 73 -5.61 -3.59 7.15
CA THR A 73 -4.79 -3.83 5.95
C THR A 73 -5.13 -5.21 5.39
N ALA A 74 -5.20 -5.32 4.06
CA ALA A 74 -5.43 -6.56 3.35
C ALA A 74 -4.44 -6.74 2.20
N ILE A 75 -4.19 -8.00 1.84
CA ILE A 75 -3.35 -8.39 0.70
C ILE A 75 -4.22 -9.11 -0.32
N ILE A 76 -4.11 -8.68 -1.59
CA ILE A 76 -4.71 -9.36 -2.74
C ILE A 76 -3.64 -9.51 -3.82
N THR A 77 -3.17 -10.74 -4.05
CA THR A 77 -2.09 -11.00 -5.02
C THR A 77 -2.39 -12.20 -5.91
N GLY A 78 -1.96 -12.13 -7.17
CA GLY A 78 -2.12 -13.23 -8.14
C GLY A 78 -1.20 -14.42 -7.87
N ARG A 79 -0.13 -14.26 -7.11
CA ARG A 79 0.85 -15.31 -6.82
C ARG A 79 0.67 -15.85 -5.40
N SER A 80 0.95 -17.15 -5.21
CA SER A 80 1.00 -17.76 -3.88
C SER A 80 2.45 -17.90 -3.43
N SER A 81 2.75 -17.43 -2.22
CA SER A 81 4.10 -17.46 -1.65
C SER A 81 4.07 -17.64 -0.14
N LYS A 82 4.81 -18.64 0.38
CA LYS A 82 4.98 -18.82 1.82
C LYS A 82 5.71 -17.65 2.48
N MET A 83 6.58 -16.96 1.73
CA MET A 83 7.30 -15.79 2.23
C MET A 83 6.35 -14.61 2.45
N VAL A 84 5.38 -14.43 1.57
CA VAL A 84 4.31 -13.44 1.74
C VAL A 84 3.46 -13.76 2.95
N LEU A 85 3.05 -15.03 3.11
CA LEU A 85 2.27 -15.46 4.26
C LEU A 85 2.99 -15.18 5.58
N GLY A 86 4.28 -15.59 5.69
CA GLY A 86 5.07 -15.31 6.88
C GLY A 86 5.24 -13.81 7.17
N ARG A 87 5.38 -12.98 6.12
CA ARG A 87 5.43 -11.52 6.31
C ARG A 87 4.09 -10.96 6.79
N CYS A 88 2.99 -11.45 6.26
CA CYS A 88 1.65 -11.04 6.71
C CYS A 88 1.39 -11.43 8.17
N GLU A 89 1.79 -12.64 8.58
CA GLU A 89 1.70 -13.11 9.98
C GLU A 89 2.50 -12.20 10.91
N GLU A 90 3.76 -11.88 10.58
CA GLU A 90 4.61 -10.95 11.34
C GLU A 90 3.97 -9.57 11.51
N LEU A 91 3.32 -9.08 10.46
CA LEU A 91 2.68 -7.77 10.44
C LEU A 91 1.27 -7.77 11.06
N GLY A 92 0.69 -8.95 11.35
CA GLY A 92 -0.67 -9.06 11.86
C GLY A 92 -1.74 -8.73 10.81
N ILE A 93 -1.47 -9.03 9.54
CA ILE A 93 -2.42 -8.86 8.44
C ILE A 93 -3.27 -10.13 8.34
N GLU A 94 -4.56 -10.03 8.66
CA GLU A 94 -5.48 -11.18 8.71
C GLU A 94 -6.14 -11.46 7.35
N HIS A 95 -6.38 -10.43 6.54
CA HIS A 95 -7.03 -10.55 5.25
C HIS A 95 -5.98 -10.75 4.15
N VAL A 96 -5.67 -12.01 3.83
CA VAL A 96 -4.63 -12.38 2.85
C VAL A 96 -5.23 -13.32 1.80
N LEU A 97 -5.41 -12.82 0.58
CA LEU A 97 -5.89 -13.58 -0.56
C LEU A 97 -4.77 -13.70 -1.60
N MET A 98 -4.29 -14.92 -1.77
CA MET A 98 -3.21 -15.27 -2.71
C MET A 98 -3.72 -16.19 -3.83
N GLY A 99 -3.06 -16.18 -4.98
CA GLY A 99 -3.46 -16.98 -6.15
C GLY A 99 -4.76 -16.47 -6.78
N VAL A 100 -5.03 -15.18 -6.65
CA VAL A 100 -6.28 -14.55 -7.08
C VAL A 100 -6.21 -14.18 -8.55
N GLU A 101 -7.10 -14.73 -9.37
CA GLU A 101 -7.26 -14.36 -10.77
C GLU A 101 -8.13 -13.09 -10.94
N ASN A 102 -9.21 -12.99 -10.16
CA ASN A 102 -10.11 -11.83 -10.20
C ASN A 102 -10.00 -10.99 -8.94
N LYS A 103 -9.12 -9.98 -8.99
CA LYS A 103 -8.86 -9.10 -7.84
C LYS A 103 -10.06 -8.22 -7.45
N ALA A 104 -10.99 -7.94 -8.37
CA ALA A 104 -12.20 -7.18 -8.04
C ALA A 104 -13.14 -7.98 -7.14
N LEU A 105 -13.42 -9.24 -7.49
CA LEU A 105 -14.25 -10.12 -6.65
C LEU A 105 -13.61 -10.38 -5.29
N ALA A 106 -12.28 -10.49 -5.25
CA ALA A 106 -11.55 -10.63 -4.00
C ALA A 106 -11.71 -9.40 -3.10
N LEU A 107 -11.61 -8.19 -3.68
CA LEU A 107 -11.87 -6.94 -2.97
C LEU A 107 -13.30 -6.88 -2.43
N ASP A 108 -14.29 -7.22 -3.27
CA ASP A 108 -15.71 -7.22 -2.88
C ASP A 108 -15.96 -8.15 -1.68
N SER A 109 -15.35 -9.33 -1.67
CA SER A 109 -15.49 -10.28 -0.55
C SER A 109 -14.91 -9.73 0.76
N ILE A 110 -13.75 -9.05 0.71
CA ILE A 110 -13.16 -8.42 1.89
C ILE A 110 -14.05 -7.28 2.37
N LEU A 111 -14.49 -6.39 1.48
CA LEU A 111 -15.36 -5.28 1.83
C LEU A 111 -16.67 -5.76 2.47
N GLN A 112 -17.28 -6.80 1.92
CA GLN A 112 -18.49 -7.41 2.47
C GLN A 112 -18.25 -7.97 3.88
N SER A 113 -17.15 -8.68 4.11
CA SER A 113 -16.82 -9.27 5.41
C SER A 113 -16.60 -8.21 6.49
N LEU A 114 -16.09 -7.04 6.10
CA LEU A 114 -15.81 -5.92 7.00
C LEU A 114 -17.00 -4.93 7.12
N GLY A 115 -18.06 -5.09 6.33
CA GLY A 115 -19.17 -4.14 6.27
C GLY A 115 -18.76 -2.77 5.72
N LEU A 116 -17.74 -2.71 4.88
CA LEU A 116 -17.20 -1.50 4.28
C LEU A 116 -17.69 -1.30 2.86
N LYS A 117 -17.61 -0.04 2.38
CA LYS A 117 -17.89 0.33 0.99
C LYS A 117 -16.59 0.56 0.23
N HIS A 118 -16.63 0.51 -1.09
CA HIS A 118 -15.50 0.86 -1.95
C HIS A 118 -14.91 2.25 -1.67
N ALA A 119 -15.77 3.22 -1.28
CA ALA A 119 -15.32 4.55 -0.89
C ALA A 119 -14.45 4.59 0.37
N ASP A 120 -14.59 3.59 1.26
CA ASP A 120 -13.80 3.45 2.50
C ASP A 120 -12.42 2.78 2.25
N CYS A 121 -12.14 2.39 1.01
CA CYS A 121 -10.97 1.57 0.67
C CYS A 121 -9.93 2.36 -0.13
N ALA A 122 -8.67 2.25 0.27
CA ALA A 122 -7.50 2.56 -0.56
C ALA A 122 -6.97 1.27 -1.19
N VAL A 123 -6.64 1.31 -2.48
CA VAL A 123 -6.01 0.20 -3.20
C VAL A 123 -4.70 0.69 -3.79
N MET A 124 -3.62 -0.05 -3.54
CA MET A 124 -2.32 0.18 -4.16
C MET A 124 -1.95 -1.00 -5.05
N GLY A 125 -1.74 -0.71 -6.33
CA GLY A 125 -1.34 -1.65 -7.37
C GLY A 125 -0.36 -1.01 -8.34
N ASP A 126 0.41 -1.80 -9.06
CA ASP A 126 1.47 -1.32 -9.95
C ASP A 126 1.28 -1.72 -11.41
N ASP A 127 0.45 -2.72 -11.72
CA ASP A 127 0.32 -3.24 -13.08
C ASP A 127 -1.15 -3.59 -13.46
N TRP A 128 -1.37 -3.98 -14.68
CA TRP A 128 -2.68 -4.23 -15.28
C TRP A 128 -3.62 -5.15 -14.51
N PRO A 129 -3.15 -6.23 -13.85
CA PRO A 129 -4.03 -7.07 -13.03
C PRO A 129 -4.74 -6.30 -11.91
N ASP A 130 -4.21 -5.14 -11.50
CA ASP A 130 -4.76 -4.34 -10.42
C ASP A 130 -5.90 -3.41 -10.85
N PHE A 131 -6.02 -3.12 -12.16
CA PHE A 131 -7.02 -2.19 -12.67
C PHE A 131 -8.43 -2.45 -12.15
N GLN A 132 -8.84 -3.72 -12.13
CA GLN A 132 -10.21 -4.06 -11.78
C GLN A 132 -10.51 -3.70 -10.32
N MET A 133 -9.61 -4.00 -9.37
CA MET A 133 -9.80 -3.61 -7.97
C MET A 133 -9.59 -2.12 -7.75
N MET A 134 -8.68 -1.48 -8.49
CA MET A 134 -8.46 -0.03 -8.41
C MET A 134 -9.66 0.76 -8.93
N LYS A 135 -10.35 0.28 -9.97
CA LYS A 135 -11.47 0.99 -10.64
C LYS A 135 -12.54 1.45 -9.65
N SER A 136 -12.89 0.61 -8.70
CA SER A 136 -13.96 0.87 -7.71
C SER A 136 -13.46 1.52 -6.43
N ALA A 137 -12.15 1.50 -6.14
CA ALA A 137 -11.57 2.00 -4.90
C ALA A 137 -11.79 3.51 -4.68
N GLY A 138 -12.03 3.87 -3.43
CA GLY A 138 -12.14 5.27 -3.00
C GLY A 138 -10.84 6.03 -3.21
N LEU A 139 -9.70 5.46 -2.81
CA LEU A 139 -8.37 6.01 -3.08
C LEU A 139 -7.55 5.01 -3.90
N LYS A 140 -7.07 5.46 -5.06
CA LYS A 140 -6.25 4.68 -6.00
C LYS A 140 -4.81 5.14 -5.91
N VAL A 141 -3.90 4.21 -5.66
CA VAL A 141 -2.47 4.51 -5.46
C VAL A 141 -1.63 3.65 -6.38
N CYS A 142 -0.59 4.26 -6.95
CA CYS A 142 0.41 3.56 -7.74
C CYS A 142 1.82 3.90 -7.22
N PRO A 143 2.74 2.92 -7.08
CA PRO A 143 4.12 3.21 -6.75
C PRO A 143 4.84 3.90 -7.93
N ALA A 144 5.94 4.61 -7.63
CA ALA A 144 6.68 5.42 -8.61
C ALA A 144 7.10 4.64 -9.87
N GLN A 145 7.47 3.36 -9.71
CA GLN A 145 7.89 2.49 -10.83
C GLN A 145 6.73 1.75 -11.50
N GLY A 146 5.48 1.89 -11.02
CA GLY A 146 4.34 1.20 -11.61
C GLY A 146 4.14 1.53 -13.09
N HIS A 147 3.37 0.71 -13.79
CA HIS A 147 3.10 0.86 -15.20
C HIS A 147 2.38 2.19 -15.49
N ASP A 148 2.75 2.88 -16.58
CA ASP A 148 2.24 4.22 -16.87
C ASP A 148 0.71 4.28 -16.95
N ALA A 149 0.08 3.28 -17.58
CA ALA A 149 -1.39 3.22 -17.62
C ALA A 149 -2.05 3.11 -16.22
N VAL A 150 -1.37 2.52 -15.23
CA VAL A 150 -1.86 2.47 -13.84
C VAL A 150 -1.69 3.82 -13.15
N LYS A 151 -0.57 4.52 -13.43
CA LYS A 151 -0.36 5.89 -12.94
C LYS A 151 -1.42 6.86 -13.46
N GLU A 152 -1.86 6.71 -14.71
CA GLU A 152 -2.88 7.57 -15.32
C GLU A 152 -4.23 7.51 -14.60
N VAL A 153 -4.59 6.38 -14.01
CA VAL A 153 -5.85 6.21 -13.27
C VAL A 153 -5.71 6.42 -11.76
N ALA A 154 -4.47 6.53 -11.25
CA ALA A 154 -4.20 6.71 -9.84
C ALA A 154 -4.57 8.13 -9.38
N HIS A 155 -5.11 8.24 -8.16
CA HIS A 155 -5.30 9.53 -7.47
C HIS A 155 -4.00 10.01 -6.84
N TYR A 156 -3.10 9.08 -6.52
CA TYR A 156 -1.80 9.35 -5.93
C TYR A 156 -0.75 8.41 -6.49
N VAL A 157 0.32 8.98 -7.04
CA VAL A 157 1.52 8.23 -7.42
C VAL A 157 2.59 8.55 -6.39
N THR A 158 3.14 7.53 -5.74
CA THR A 158 4.17 7.74 -4.71
C THR A 158 5.48 8.24 -5.34
N THR A 159 6.30 8.92 -4.55
CA THR A 159 7.66 9.30 -4.94
C THR A 159 8.65 8.15 -4.78
N ARG A 160 8.32 7.20 -3.92
CA ARG A 160 9.11 6.00 -3.65
C ARG A 160 8.61 4.82 -4.48
N CYS A 161 9.54 3.89 -4.78
CA CYS A 161 9.22 2.65 -5.47
C CYS A 161 8.67 1.59 -4.50
N GLY A 162 7.93 0.62 -5.03
CA GLY A 162 7.51 -0.57 -4.31
C GLY A 162 8.70 -1.32 -3.72
N GLY A 163 8.54 -1.89 -2.52
CA GLY A 163 9.61 -2.52 -1.76
C GLY A 163 10.72 -1.57 -1.33
N SER A 164 10.48 -0.25 -1.35
CA SER A 164 11.45 0.80 -1.00
C SER A 164 10.78 2.00 -0.32
N GLY A 165 9.71 1.76 0.43
CA GLY A 165 9.01 2.75 1.21
C GLY A 165 7.79 3.38 0.54
N ALA A 166 7.31 2.85 -0.58
CA ALA A 166 6.09 3.36 -1.23
C ALA A 166 4.84 3.11 -0.37
N VAL A 167 4.75 1.94 0.26
CA VAL A 167 3.64 1.63 1.18
C VAL A 167 3.74 2.50 2.44
N ARG A 168 4.94 2.77 2.94
CA ARG A 168 5.12 3.73 4.04
C ARG A 168 4.63 5.13 3.67
N GLU A 169 4.92 5.58 2.46
CA GLU A 169 4.51 6.91 1.98
C GLU A 169 2.98 7.06 1.96
N ILE A 170 2.24 6.06 1.47
CA ILE A 170 0.78 6.10 1.51
C ILE A 170 0.21 5.97 2.92
N CYS A 171 0.83 5.16 3.79
CA CYS A 171 0.43 5.08 5.20
C CYS A 171 0.59 6.45 5.88
N ASP A 172 1.71 7.14 5.67
CA ASP A 172 1.94 8.48 6.21
C ASP A 172 0.93 9.51 5.67
N LEU A 173 0.55 9.42 4.38
CA LEU A 173 -0.48 10.27 3.78
C LEU A 173 -1.83 10.07 4.49
N ILE A 174 -2.25 8.82 4.68
CA ILE A 174 -3.50 8.48 5.36
C ILE A 174 -3.49 8.98 6.81
N LEU A 175 -2.41 8.72 7.55
CA LEU A 175 -2.25 9.19 8.94
C LEU A 175 -2.35 10.70 9.05
N LYS A 176 -1.72 11.44 8.13
CA LYS A 176 -1.74 12.91 8.09
C LYS A 176 -3.12 13.44 7.73
N ALA A 177 -3.79 12.84 6.72
CA ALA A 177 -5.13 13.24 6.30
C ALA A 177 -6.18 12.99 7.41
N GLN A 178 -5.95 12.00 8.27
CA GLN A 178 -6.80 11.70 9.43
C GLN A 178 -6.35 12.39 10.73
N ASN A 179 -5.36 13.29 10.66
CA ASN A 179 -4.81 14.03 11.81
C ASN A 179 -4.27 13.13 12.95
N ARG A 180 -3.73 11.95 12.61
CA ARG A 180 -3.20 10.98 13.58
C ARG A 180 -1.66 10.86 13.53
N TYR A 181 -1.02 11.48 12.54
CA TYR A 181 0.42 11.33 12.31
C TYR A 181 1.25 11.92 13.45
N GLU A 182 0.97 13.17 13.88
CA GLU A 182 1.76 13.85 14.92
C GLU A 182 1.61 13.17 16.28
N GLU A 183 0.39 12.72 16.64
CA GLU A 183 0.15 11.95 17.86
C GLU A 183 1.04 10.70 17.94
N LEU A 184 1.09 9.91 16.85
CA LEU A 184 1.90 8.68 16.81
C LEU A 184 3.40 8.99 16.79
N LEU A 185 3.81 10.11 16.17
CA LEU A 185 5.19 10.54 16.15
C LEU A 185 5.64 10.99 17.55
N ASP A 186 4.83 11.71 18.29
CA ASP A 186 5.14 12.15 19.65
C ASP A 186 5.19 10.96 20.61
N GLN A 187 4.32 9.96 20.46
CA GLN A 187 4.42 8.70 21.21
C GLN A 187 5.74 7.95 20.92
N ALA A 188 6.27 8.03 19.72
CA ALA A 188 7.54 7.39 19.36
C ALA A 188 8.78 8.16 19.86
N ARG A 189 8.61 9.44 20.20
CA ARG A 189 9.68 10.31 20.75
C ARG A 189 9.78 10.24 22.28
N ALA A 190 8.70 9.82 22.94
CA ALA A 190 8.61 9.71 24.39
C ALA A 190 9.36 8.48 24.94
#